data_2abb38e5490c785a6ff9ec5d30af9f1c
#
_entry.id   2abb38e5490c785a6ff9ec5d30af9f1c
#
_cell.length_a   1.000
_cell.length_b   1.000
_cell.length_c   1.000
_cell.angle_alpha   90.00
_cell.angle_beta   90.00
_cell.angle_gamma   90.00
#
_symmetry.space_group_name_H-M   'P 1'
#
loop_
_entity.id
_entity.type
_entity.pdbx_description
1 polymer ?
#
loop_
_entity_poly.entity_id
_entity_poly.type
_entity_poly.pdbx_seq_one_letter_code
_entity_poly.pdbx_strand_id
1 'polypeptide(L)'
;ACILGTGSNSCLYDGTEITEHISPLGFILGDEGSGAVLGKLLVGDCLKRQLPAPLVRKFMDQYELTPALLLERVYKQPFPNRFLATLSRFLLENITEQPIYNLVYTSFRSFFLRNVALYPGADTYPIHFVGSIAYYYQEVLKAAALSLGLKVGTVVQAPMDGLIRYHFTNEEKNE
;
A
#
# COMPACT_ATOMS: atom_id res chain seq x y z
N ALA A 1 -9.93 6.91 7.69
CA ALA A 1 -8.53 6.63 8.01
C ALA A 1 -8.07 5.37 7.29
N CYS A 2 -6.82 5.35 6.84
CA CYS A 2 -6.26 4.24 6.06
C CYS A 2 -4.84 3.87 6.53
N ILE A 3 -4.50 2.59 6.38
CA ILE A 3 -3.15 2.07 6.59
C ILE A 3 -2.67 1.47 5.27
N LEU A 4 -1.47 1.87 4.80
CA LEU A 4 -0.76 1.23 3.69
C LEU A 4 0.69 0.93 4.11
N GLY A 5 0.91 -0.33 4.44
CA GLY A 5 2.19 -0.92 4.85
C GLY A 5 2.41 -2.26 4.16
N THR A 6 2.84 -3.29 4.90
CA THR A 6 2.92 -4.67 4.37
C THR A 6 1.56 -5.16 3.86
N GLY A 7 0.48 -4.93 4.63
CA GLY A 7 -0.90 -5.06 4.22
C GLY A 7 -1.57 -3.70 4.05
N SER A 8 -2.88 -3.67 3.78
CA SER A 8 -3.69 -2.46 3.75
C SER A 8 -4.91 -2.58 4.65
N ASN A 9 -5.44 -1.44 5.09
CA ASN A 9 -6.71 -1.38 5.81
C ASN A 9 -7.32 0.02 5.68
N SER A 10 -8.63 0.12 5.89
CA SER A 10 -9.35 1.40 5.89
C SER A 10 -10.54 1.36 6.82
N CYS A 11 -10.96 2.49 7.34
CA CYS A 11 -12.19 2.64 8.11
C CYS A 11 -12.76 4.06 7.96
N LEU A 12 -14.06 4.18 8.17
CA LEU A 12 -14.71 5.45 8.46
C LEU A 12 -14.68 5.68 9.98
N TYR A 13 -14.13 6.81 10.39
CA TYR A 13 -13.99 7.21 11.78
C TYR A 13 -14.65 8.58 11.99
N ASP A 14 -15.56 8.69 12.92
CA ASP A 14 -16.34 9.91 13.15
C ASP A 14 -15.71 10.91 14.13
N GLY A 15 -14.55 10.57 14.67
CA GLY A 15 -13.86 11.34 15.72
C GLY A 15 -13.93 10.68 17.10
N THR A 16 -14.79 9.68 17.28
CA THR A 16 -15.02 8.96 18.52
C THR A 16 -14.83 7.46 18.34
N GLU A 17 -15.47 6.90 17.31
CA GLU A 17 -15.44 5.45 17.04
C GLU A 17 -15.35 5.13 15.54
N ILE A 18 -15.02 3.89 15.23
CA ILE A 18 -15.07 3.36 13.86
C ILE A 18 -16.53 3.03 13.54
N THR A 19 -17.14 3.78 12.64
CA THR A 19 -18.53 3.61 12.23
C THR A 19 -18.71 2.60 11.11
N GLU A 20 -17.70 2.50 10.21
CA GLU A 20 -17.71 1.52 9.13
C GLU A 20 -16.30 0.99 8.84
N HIS A 21 -16.23 -0.26 8.45
CA HIS A 21 -14.99 -0.95 8.12
C HIS A 21 -15.20 -1.94 6.97
N ILE A 22 -14.47 -1.73 5.88
CA ILE A 22 -14.37 -2.67 4.76
C ILE A 22 -13.22 -3.63 5.03
N SER A 23 -13.50 -4.93 5.06
CA SER A 23 -12.49 -5.95 5.35
C SER A 23 -11.37 -5.96 4.29
N PRO A 24 -10.10 -5.89 4.68
CA PRO A 24 -8.96 -5.89 3.76
C PRO A 24 -8.69 -7.25 3.11
N LEU A 25 -9.21 -8.34 3.65
CA LEU A 25 -9.16 -9.73 3.17
C LEU A 25 -7.75 -10.35 3.06
N GLY A 26 -6.68 -9.63 3.40
CA GLY A 26 -5.31 -10.09 3.29
C GLY A 26 -4.77 -10.12 1.85
N PHE A 27 -3.46 -10.35 1.68
CA PHE A 27 -2.74 -10.16 0.42
C PHE A 27 -3.11 -11.15 -0.70
N ILE A 28 -3.83 -12.23 -0.40
CA ILE A 28 -4.30 -13.20 -1.40
C ILE A 28 -5.57 -12.68 -2.06
N LEU A 29 -6.56 -12.26 -1.27
CA LEU A 29 -7.91 -11.90 -1.73
C LEU A 29 -8.14 -10.39 -1.83
N GLY A 30 -7.29 -9.58 -1.18
CA GLY A 30 -7.43 -8.14 -1.06
C GLY A 30 -6.09 -7.44 -0.84
N ASP A 31 -6.01 -6.59 0.21
CA ASP A 31 -4.85 -5.75 0.56
C ASP A 31 -4.38 -4.86 -0.59
N GLU A 32 -5.28 -4.42 -1.47
CA GLU A 32 -4.95 -3.55 -2.59
C GLU A 32 -4.11 -2.34 -2.11
N GLY A 33 -3.15 -1.92 -2.90
CA GLY A 33 -2.27 -0.80 -2.57
C GLY A 33 -1.20 -1.10 -1.51
N SER A 34 -1.20 -2.29 -0.89
CA SER A 34 -0.19 -2.69 0.09
C SER A 34 1.15 -3.06 -0.55
N GLY A 35 2.22 -3.07 0.25
CA GLY A 35 3.54 -3.52 -0.20
C GLY A 35 3.55 -4.98 -0.66
N ALA A 36 2.79 -5.86 -0.01
CA ALA A 36 2.68 -7.25 -0.41
C ALA A 36 2.01 -7.41 -1.78
N VAL A 37 0.94 -6.66 -2.03
CA VAL A 37 0.26 -6.69 -3.34
C VAL A 37 1.11 -6.04 -4.42
N LEU A 38 1.78 -4.93 -4.15
CA LEU A 38 2.72 -4.30 -5.07
C LEU A 38 3.84 -5.27 -5.47
N GLY A 39 4.44 -5.96 -4.51
CA GLY A 39 5.46 -6.98 -4.78
C GLY A 39 4.91 -8.18 -5.54
N LYS A 40 3.68 -8.62 -5.23
CA LYS A 40 3.00 -9.69 -5.97
C LYS A 40 2.80 -9.34 -7.44
N LEU A 41 2.35 -8.12 -7.71
CA LEU A 41 2.17 -7.61 -9.08
C LEU A 41 3.50 -7.52 -9.82
N LEU A 42 4.54 -6.95 -9.18
CA LEU A 42 5.88 -6.89 -9.76
C LEU A 42 6.41 -8.27 -10.16
N VAL A 43 6.34 -9.25 -9.25
CA VAL A 43 6.79 -10.63 -9.53
C VAL A 43 5.99 -11.24 -10.68
N GLY A 44 4.68 -11.07 -10.68
CA GLY A 44 3.81 -11.56 -11.75
C GLY A 44 4.18 -10.99 -13.11
N ASP A 45 4.35 -9.66 -13.19
CA ASP A 45 4.68 -8.95 -14.42
C ASP A 45 6.10 -9.28 -14.91
N CYS A 46 7.07 -9.44 -14.00
CA CYS A 46 8.41 -9.91 -14.35
C CYS A 46 8.38 -11.33 -14.97
N LEU A 47 7.73 -12.28 -14.31
CA LEU A 47 7.72 -13.68 -14.76
C LEU A 47 6.87 -13.90 -16.02
N LYS A 48 5.84 -13.08 -16.23
CA LYS A 48 4.99 -13.09 -17.42
C LYS A 48 5.48 -12.18 -18.55
N ARG A 49 6.67 -11.59 -18.43
CA ARG A 49 7.28 -10.72 -19.45
C ARG A 49 6.42 -9.51 -19.82
N GLN A 50 5.71 -8.95 -18.84
CA GLN A 50 4.89 -7.75 -19.00
C GLN A 50 5.72 -6.46 -18.83
N LEU A 51 6.91 -6.57 -18.20
CA LEU A 51 7.86 -5.48 -18.05
C LEU A 51 8.97 -5.55 -19.11
N PRO A 52 9.58 -4.41 -19.48
CA PRO A 52 10.74 -4.37 -20.36
C PRO A 52 11.90 -5.26 -19.87
N ALA A 53 12.51 -6.02 -20.78
CA ALA A 53 13.56 -6.97 -20.42
C ALA A 53 14.74 -6.36 -19.65
N PRO A 54 15.21 -5.12 -19.91
CA PRO A 54 16.24 -4.47 -19.09
C PRO A 54 15.81 -4.29 -17.63
N LEU A 55 14.55 -3.92 -17.41
CA LEU A 55 14.00 -3.71 -16.07
C LEU A 55 13.85 -5.03 -15.29
N VAL A 56 13.43 -6.09 -15.99
CA VAL A 56 13.36 -7.45 -15.41
C VAL A 56 14.75 -7.93 -15.01
N ARG A 57 15.77 -7.74 -15.86
CA ARG A 57 17.16 -8.09 -15.52
C ARG A 57 17.64 -7.32 -14.29
N LYS A 58 17.46 -5.99 -14.28
CA LYS A 58 17.81 -5.14 -13.14
C LYS A 58 17.18 -5.64 -11.83
N PHE A 59 15.90 -6.02 -11.87
CA PHE A 59 15.20 -6.55 -10.70
C PHE A 59 15.82 -7.88 -10.23
N MET A 60 16.02 -8.83 -11.15
CA MET A 60 16.58 -10.14 -10.82
C MET A 60 18.00 -10.03 -10.25
N ASP A 61 18.84 -9.18 -10.85
CA ASP A 61 20.23 -8.98 -10.43
C ASP A 61 20.29 -8.27 -9.06
N GLN A 62 19.48 -7.24 -8.85
CA GLN A 62 19.47 -6.47 -7.59
C GLN A 62 19.13 -7.31 -6.36
N TYR A 63 18.28 -8.31 -6.52
CA TYR A 63 17.84 -9.17 -5.41
C TYR A 63 18.42 -10.60 -5.50
N GLU A 64 19.34 -10.84 -6.42
CA GLU A 64 19.93 -12.18 -6.67
C GLU A 64 18.86 -13.27 -6.84
N LEU A 65 17.81 -12.96 -7.62
CA LEU A 65 16.63 -13.79 -7.77
C LEU A 65 16.66 -14.58 -9.09
N THR A 66 16.11 -15.78 -9.03
CA THR A 66 15.72 -16.56 -10.20
C THR A 66 14.22 -16.83 -10.18
N PRO A 67 13.58 -17.16 -11.32
CA PRO A 67 12.18 -17.55 -11.33
C PRO A 67 11.85 -18.69 -10.34
N ALA A 68 12.72 -19.68 -10.22
CA ALA A 68 12.54 -20.80 -9.30
C ALA A 68 12.59 -20.34 -7.83
N LEU A 69 13.54 -19.49 -7.48
CA LEU A 69 13.68 -18.94 -6.13
C LEU A 69 12.49 -18.05 -5.75
N LEU A 70 11.99 -17.24 -6.68
CA LEU A 70 10.79 -16.44 -6.45
C LEU A 70 9.57 -17.31 -6.10
N LEU A 71 9.33 -18.36 -6.89
CA LEU A 71 8.24 -19.29 -6.63
C LEU A 71 8.42 -20.04 -5.31
N GLU A 72 9.66 -20.44 -4.99
CA GLU A 72 9.97 -21.07 -3.70
C GLU A 72 9.66 -20.11 -2.53
N ARG A 73 10.13 -18.87 -2.60
CA ARG A 73 9.89 -17.83 -1.56
C ARG A 73 8.40 -17.57 -1.33
N VAL A 74 7.62 -17.57 -2.41
CA VAL A 74 6.19 -17.25 -2.33
C VAL A 74 5.35 -18.45 -1.88
N TYR A 75 5.66 -19.67 -2.34
CA TYR A 75 4.78 -20.84 -2.14
C TYR A 75 5.27 -21.83 -1.09
N LYS A 76 6.56 -21.81 -0.73
CA LYS A 76 7.14 -22.81 0.17
C LYS A 76 7.76 -22.23 1.45
N GLN A 77 8.05 -20.93 1.47
CA GLN A 77 8.65 -20.28 2.63
C GLN A 77 7.60 -19.60 3.52
N PRO A 78 7.85 -19.44 4.83
CA PRO A 78 6.96 -18.70 5.72
C PRO A 78 6.93 -17.20 5.38
N PHE A 79 5.81 -16.55 5.71
CA PHE A 79 5.61 -15.10 5.58
C PHE A 79 5.83 -14.54 4.16
N PRO A 80 5.24 -15.13 3.11
CA PRO A 80 5.41 -14.67 1.74
C PRO A 80 4.97 -13.20 1.54
N ASN A 81 3.98 -12.73 2.29
CA ASN A 81 3.56 -11.34 2.28
C ASN A 81 4.67 -10.36 2.70
N ARG A 82 5.47 -10.72 3.71
CA ARG A 82 6.62 -9.90 4.13
C ARG A 82 7.69 -9.87 3.05
N PHE A 83 8.03 -11.02 2.48
CA PHE A 83 8.97 -11.11 1.36
C PHE A 83 8.51 -10.25 0.19
N LEU A 84 7.26 -10.40 -0.27
CA LEU A 84 6.69 -9.61 -1.35
C LEU A 84 6.74 -8.10 -1.04
N ALA A 85 6.41 -7.70 0.19
CA ALA A 85 6.46 -6.30 0.57
C ALA A 85 7.86 -5.69 0.48
N THR A 86 8.94 -6.45 0.72
CA THR A 86 10.31 -5.93 0.56
C THR A 86 10.63 -5.55 -0.89
N LEU A 87 10.00 -6.20 -1.85
CA LEU A 87 10.20 -5.95 -3.28
C LEU A 87 9.58 -4.63 -3.74
N SER A 88 8.68 -4.05 -2.96
CA SER A 88 8.11 -2.72 -3.26
C SER A 88 9.18 -1.64 -3.35
N ARG A 89 10.32 -1.81 -2.67
CA ARG A 89 11.44 -0.87 -2.77
C ARG A 89 11.96 -0.72 -4.20
N PHE A 90 12.03 -1.81 -4.96
CA PHE A 90 12.40 -1.74 -6.37
C PHE A 90 11.46 -0.86 -7.19
N LEU A 91 10.16 -0.95 -6.93
CA LEU A 91 9.17 -0.12 -7.59
C LEU A 91 9.40 1.37 -7.28
N LEU A 92 9.72 1.70 -6.01
CA LEU A 92 10.02 3.07 -5.61
C LEU A 92 11.27 3.62 -6.31
N GLU A 93 12.34 2.84 -6.33
CA GLU A 93 13.62 3.20 -6.95
C GLU A 93 13.52 3.38 -8.47
N ASN A 94 12.49 2.80 -9.09
CA ASN A 94 12.25 2.86 -10.53
C ASN A 94 10.90 3.50 -10.89
N ILE A 95 10.35 4.34 -9.99
CA ILE A 95 9.00 4.92 -10.16
C ILE A 95 8.87 5.85 -11.36
N THR A 96 9.96 6.34 -11.92
CA THR A 96 10.00 7.14 -13.14
C THR A 96 9.80 6.31 -14.42
N GLU A 97 9.98 4.99 -14.34
CA GLU A 97 9.67 4.09 -15.44
C GLU A 97 8.15 3.95 -15.60
N GLN A 98 7.62 4.30 -16.77
CA GLN A 98 6.18 4.32 -17.02
C GLN A 98 5.45 3.00 -16.67
N PRO A 99 5.99 1.79 -17.00
CA PRO A 99 5.36 0.54 -16.59
C PRO A 99 5.27 0.37 -15.06
N ILE A 100 6.29 0.80 -14.33
CA ILE A 100 6.31 0.75 -12.86
C ILE A 100 5.31 1.75 -12.28
N TYR A 101 5.32 2.99 -12.78
CA TYR A 101 4.34 4.00 -12.37
C TYR A 101 2.90 3.49 -12.55
N ASN A 102 2.60 2.93 -13.72
CA ASN A 102 1.27 2.40 -14.04
C ASN A 102 0.85 1.26 -13.10
N LEU A 103 1.78 0.34 -12.76
CA LEU A 103 1.53 -0.76 -11.83
C LEU A 103 1.13 -0.21 -10.45
N VAL A 104 1.93 0.71 -9.91
CA VAL A 104 1.69 1.32 -8.59
C VAL A 104 0.40 2.15 -8.60
N TYR A 105 0.22 3.00 -9.60
CA TYR A 105 -0.96 3.84 -9.78
C TYR A 105 -2.25 3.02 -9.84
N THR A 106 -2.26 1.96 -10.64
CA THR A 106 -3.43 1.08 -10.79
C THR A 106 -3.74 0.35 -9.49
N SER A 107 -2.72 -0.09 -8.75
CA SER A 107 -2.89 -0.73 -7.44
C SER A 107 -3.52 0.22 -6.42
N PHE A 108 -3.09 1.49 -6.37
CA PHE A 108 -3.71 2.50 -5.50
C PHE A 108 -5.13 2.86 -5.94
N ARG A 109 -5.39 2.96 -7.24
CA ARG A 109 -6.77 3.14 -7.72
C ARG A 109 -7.68 1.99 -7.29
N SER A 110 -7.18 0.75 -7.35
CA SER A 110 -7.92 -0.42 -6.87
C SER A 110 -8.22 -0.32 -5.37
N PHE A 111 -7.26 0.11 -4.55
CA PHE A 111 -7.48 0.37 -3.12
C PHE A 111 -8.61 1.38 -2.89
N PHE A 112 -8.56 2.52 -3.57
CA PHE A 112 -9.61 3.53 -3.43
C PHE A 112 -10.98 3.00 -3.86
N LEU A 113 -11.08 2.37 -5.02
CA LEU A 113 -12.35 1.90 -5.57
C LEU A 113 -13.00 0.76 -4.77
N ARG A 114 -12.18 -0.15 -4.23
CA ARG A 114 -12.66 -1.36 -3.56
C ARG A 114 -12.87 -1.19 -2.05
N ASN A 115 -12.30 -0.13 -1.47
CA ASN A 115 -12.39 0.14 -0.05
C ASN A 115 -12.93 1.55 0.21
N VAL A 116 -12.13 2.58 -0.06
CA VAL A 116 -12.41 3.95 0.40
C VAL A 116 -13.66 4.57 -0.22
N ALA A 117 -13.84 4.39 -1.52
CA ALA A 117 -15.00 4.96 -2.25
C ALA A 117 -16.35 4.37 -1.84
N LEU A 118 -16.34 3.30 -1.05
CA LEU A 118 -17.55 2.67 -0.54
C LEU A 118 -18.07 3.32 0.74
N TYR A 119 -17.25 4.14 1.41
CA TYR A 119 -17.68 4.86 2.61
C TYR A 119 -18.52 6.08 2.27
N PRO A 120 -19.59 6.35 3.03
CA PRO A 120 -20.38 7.58 2.90
C PRO A 120 -19.49 8.83 3.05
N GLY A 121 -19.61 9.79 2.12
CA GLY A 121 -18.86 11.05 2.16
C GLY A 121 -17.38 10.95 1.82
N ALA A 122 -16.94 9.84 1.20
CA ALA A 122 -15.53 9.64 0.82
C ALA A 122 -15.01 10.74 -0.13
N ASP A 123 -15.87 11.33 -0.94
CA ASP A 123 -15.57 12.46 -1.84
C ASP A 123 -15.53 13.82 -1.13
N THR A 124 -16.11 13.90 0.06
CA THR A 124 -16.25 15.15 0.84
C THR A 124 -15.09 15.29 1.85
N TYR A 125 -14.76 14.23 2.56
CA TYR A 125 -13.79 14.25 3.65
C TYR A 125 -12.37 13.90 3.20
N PRO A 126 -11.34 14.52 3.80
CA PRO A 126 -9.96 14.15 3.52
C PRO A 126 -9.65 12.75 4.04
N ILE A 127 -8.92 11.98 3.24
CA ILE A 127 -8.52 10.59 3.55
C ILE A 127 -7.11 10.63 4.13
N HIS A 128 -6.97 10.26 5.40
CA HIS A 128 -5.70 10.26 6.10
C HIS A 128 -5.04 8.88 6.07
N PHE A 129 -3.73 8.87 5.92
CA PHE A 129 -2.94 7.64 5.78
C PHE A 129 -1.84 7.52 6.81
N VAL A 130 -1.59 6.28 7.25
CA VAL A 130 -0.40 5.89 7.99
C VAL A 130 0.25 4.68 7.31
N GLY A 131 1.57 4.64 7.31
CA GLY A 131 2.35 3.51 6.81
C GLY A 131 3.39 3.90 5.76
N SER A 132 4.43 3.07 5.66
CA SER A 132 5.58 3.33 4.79
C SER A 132 5.22 3.39 3.30
N ILE A 133 4.29 2.56 2.84
CA ILE A 133 3.85 2.59 1.44
C ILE A 133 3.14 3.90 1.13
N ALA A 134 2.17 4.32 1.95
CA ALA A 134 1.52 5.60 1.75
C ALA A 134 2.52 6.77 1.74
N TYR A 135 3.48 6.74 2.66
CA TYR A 135 4.46 7.82 2.83
C TYR A 135 5.42 7.94 1.66
N TYR A 136 6.06 6.84 1.27
CA TYR A 136 7.07 6.88 0.21
C TYR A 136 6.48 7.04 -1.19
N TYR A 137 5.26 6.59 -1.40
CA TYR A 137 4.56 6.69 -2.70
C TYR A 137 3.49 7.79 -2.71
N GLN A 138 3.54 8.75 -1.79
CA GLN A 138 2.47 9.72 -1.61
C GLN A 138 2.09 10.52 -2.87
N GLU A 139 3.02 10.76 -3.78
CA GLU A 139 2.72 11.50 -5.02
C GLU A 139 1.85 10.65 -5.96
N VAL A 140 2.17 9.35 -6.13
CA VAL A 140 1.36 8.44 -6.94
C VAL A 140 0.00 8.17 -6.26
N LEU A 141 0.00 8.06 -4.93
CA LEU A 141 -1.22 7.89 -4.13
C LEU A 141 -2.17 9.09 -4.30
N LYS A 142 -1.65 10.32 -4.21
CA LYS A 142 -2.43 11.55 -4.44
C LYS A 142 -2.96 11.63 -5.88
N ALA A 143 -2.14 11.27 -6.87
CA ALA A 143 -2.57 11.24 -8.27
C ALA A 143 -3.71 10.23 -8.50
N ALA A 144 -3.61 9.04 -7.88
CA ALA A 144 -4.65 8.02 -7.94
C ALA A 144 -5.96 8.49 -7.29
N ALA A 145 -5.89 9.09 -6.10
CA ALA A 145 -7.05 9.67 -5.42
C ALA A 145 -7.72 10.78 -6.24
N LEU A 146 -6.92 11.73 -6.73
CA LEU A 146 -7.39 12.86 -7.53
C LEU A 146 -8.15 12.41 -8.78
N SER A 147 -7.68 11.34 -9.45
CA SER A 147 -8.34 10.78 -10.63
C SER A 147 -9.73 10.20 -10.35
N LEU A 148 -10.08 10.02 -9.08
CA LEU A 148 -11.38 9.52 -8.61
C LEU A 148 -12.21 10.60 -7.88
N GLY A 149 -11.76 11.87 -7.92
CA GLY A 149 -12.39 12.96 -7.18
C GLY A 149 -12.18 12.91 -5.67
N LEU A 150 -11.25 12.08 -5.19
CA LEU A 150 -10.96 11.90 -3.77
C LEU A 150 -9.80 12.81 -3.33
N LYS A 151 -9.79 13.18 -2.03
CA LYS A 151 -8.79 14.08 -1.46
C LYS A 151 -7.96 13.38 -0.40
N VAL A 152 -6.66 13.25 -0.64
CA VAL A 152 -5.70 12.78 0.35
C VAL A 152 -5.42 13.90 1.36
N GLY A 153 -5.54 13.60 2.63
CA GLY A 153 -5.20 14.49 3.75
C GLY A 153 -3.77 14.26 4.25
N THR A 154 -3.61 14.09 5.55
CA THR A 154 -2.30 13.85 6.17
C THR A 154 -1.80 12.45 5.86
N VAL A 155 -0.51 12.34 5.54
CA VAL A 155 0.19 11.05 5.35
C VAL A 155 1.35 10.99 6.34
N VAL A 156 1.36 10.00 7.22
CA VAL A 156 2.43 9.77 8.19
C VAL A 156 3.11 8.42 7.97
N GLN A 157 4.42 8.37 8.14
CA GLN A 157 5.18 7.14 7.90
C GLN A 157 4.92 6.08 8.98
N ALA A 158 4.89 6.49 10.23
CA ALA A 158 4.71 5.61 11.39
C ALA A 158 3.73 6.22 12.38
N PRO A 159 2.92 5.41 13.09
CA PRO A 159 1.90 5.92 14.01
C PRO A 159 2.44 6.31 15.40
N MET A 160 3.69 6.00 15.73
CA MET A 160 4.22 6.04 17.10
C MET A 160 4.05 7.41 17.77
N ASP A 161 4.47 8.50 17.10
CA ASP A 161 4.36 9.85 17.67
C ASP A 161 2.91 10.25 17.92
N GLY A 162 2.00 9.83 17.04
CA GLY A 162 0.57 10.07 17.20
C GLY A 162 -0.02 9.27 18.36
N LEU A 163 0.37 8.02 18.52
CA LEU A 163 -0.06 7.15 19.62
C LEU A 163 0.44 7.67 20.97
N ILE A 164 1.71 8.08 21.05
CA ILE A 164 2.28 8.68 22.26
C ILE A 164 1.47 9.92 22.68
N ARG A 165 1.24 10.85 21.76
CA ARG A 165 0.44 12.06 22.05
C ARG A 165 -0.98 11.71 22.51
N TYR A 166 -1.64 10.77 21.84
CA TYR A 166 -2.99 10.35 22.18
C TYR A 166 -3.08 9.81 23.62
N HIS A 167 -2.14 8.97 24.05
CA HIS A 167 -2.15 8.39 25.40
C HIS A 167 -1.84 9.45 26.47
N PHE A 168 -0.84 10.29 26.27
CA PHE A 168 -0.52 11.35 27.24
C PHE A 168 -1.66 12.36 27.40
N THR A 169 -2.31 12.79 26.32
CA THR A 169 -3.43 13.73 26.39
C THR A 169 -4.68 13.15 27.06
N ASN A 170 -4.87 11.83 27.00
CA ASN A 170 -6.00 11.17 27.65
C ASN A 170 -5.75 10.87 29.13
N GLU A 171 -4.50 10.72 29.57
CA GLU A 171 -4.16 10.60 31.00
C GLU A 171 -4.47 11.92 31.73
N GLU A 172 -4.12 13.08 31.17
CA GLU A 172 -4.41 14.40 31.73
C GLU A 172 -5.92 14.73 31.83
N LYS A 173 -6.80 14.05 31.10
CA LYS A 173 -8.24 14.25 31.16
C LYS A 173 -8.96 13.36 32.17
N ASN A 174 -8.28 12.36 32.70
CA ASN A 174 -8.81 11.39 33.67
C ASN A 174 -8.32 11.64 35.11
N GLU A 175 -7.53 12.70 35.34
CA GLU A 175 -7.20 13.29 36.64
C GLU A 175 -8.07 14.52 36.91
#